data_4c34d0fb4fd9e0afed2fa91e4e52259d
#
_entry.id   4c34d0fb4fd9e0afed2fa91e4e52259d
#
_cell.length_a   1.000
_cell.length_b   1.000
_cell.length_c   1.000
_cell.angle_alpha   90.00
_cell.angle_beta   90.00
_cell.angle_gamma   90.00
#
_symmetry.space_group_name_H-M   'P 1'
#
loop_
_entity.id
_entity.type
_entity.pdbx_description
1 polymer ?
#
loop_
_entity_poly.entity_id
_entity_poly.type
_entity_poly.pdbx_seq_one_letter_code
_entity_poly.pdbx_strand_id
1 'polypeptide(L)'
;MQSDFIRMYATAVSFDEIKVYLSSNYYNGISSKFYIKELHSNQSTLLQGDAHDEENGFKTYLLHTKIELEKRYVVTDAYGLTCFLDLSPLTLTEEFDQRYYYDGDDLGSHYSKHSTIFKVWSPLSTSVILKLKKGSDVQLYSMTRNDKGVFSCKVKKDLEGYRYVYIIENNTSIIETCDPYAYASTSNMKSSIVVDLKKLERKKSSLPLLKHSTDAIIYELGVRDFSVDAYGKLRHKGKFLAFCEEGNVTEMGYLSGIDYLKDLGITHVQLMPINDFATVDEDLPYELYNWGYDPAQYNTTEGSYVTLPNDGYR
;
A
#
# COMPACT_ATOMS: atom_id res chain seq x y z
N MET A 1 5.80 32.98 1.88
CA MET A 1 4.95 31.86 1.42
C MET A 1 3.54 32.23 1.82
N GLN A 2 2.68 32.63 0.86
CA GLN A 2 1.26 32.80 1.11
C GLN A 2 0.70 31.42 1.41
N SER A 3 0.21 31.22 2.64
CA SER A 3 -0.66 30.08 2.96
C SER A 3 -1.90 30.26 2.10
N ASP A 4 -2.09 29.38 1.09
CA ASP A 4 -3.34 29.30 0.37
C ASP A 4 -4.42 28.92 1.39
N PHE A 5 -5.19 29.92 1.83
CA PHE A 5 -6.30 29.71 2.74
C PHE A 5 -7.35 28.89 1.99
N ILE A 6 -7.57 27.68 2.45
CA ILE A 6 -8.68 26.85 1.97
C ILE A 6 -9.97 27.65 2.20
N ARG A 7 -10.66 27.99 1.11
CA ARG A 7 -11.92 28.76 1.19
C ARG A 7 -13.14 27.84 1.28
N MET A 8 -13.08 26.67 0.66
CA MET A 8 -14.13 25.67 0.65
C MET A 8 -13.55 24.28 0.54
N TYR A 9 -14.11 23.32 1.26
CA TYR A 9 -13.92 21.90 1.03
C TYR A 9 -15.21 21.15 1.30
N ALA A 10 -15.36 19.95 0.76
CA ALA A 10 -16.55 19.14 0.89
C ALA A 10 -16.17 17.67 1.12
N THR A 11 -16.89 17.02 2.03
CA THR A 11 -16.70 15.61 2.35
C THR A 11 -18.03 14.86 2.30
N ALA A 12 -17.99 13.60 1.87
CA ALA A 12 -19.15 12.72 2.01
C ALA A 12 -19.26 12.26 3.46
N VAL A 13 -20.47 12.36 4.03
CA VAL A 13 -20.78 11.90 5.38
C VAL A 13 -21.42 10.51 5.33
N SER A 14 -22.29 10.31 4.35
CA SER A 14 -22.92 9.03 4.00
C SER A 14 -23.09 8.94 2.47
N PHE A 15 -23.65 7.84 2.00
CA PHE A 15 -23.97 7.70 0.56
C PHE A 15 -25.13 8.60 0.09
N ASP A 16 -25.81 9.26 1.02
CA ASP A 16 -26.93 10.16 0.73
C ASP A 16 -26.71 11.59 1.25
N GLU A 17 -25.57 11.86 1.92
CA GLU A 17 -25.26 13.16 2.50
C GLU A 17 -23.81 13.59 2.30
N ILE A 18 -23.64 14.89 2.07
CA ILE A 18 -22.32 15.57 2.04
C ILE A 18 -22.29 16.72 3.02
N LYS A 19 -21.13 17.01 3.59
CA LYS A 19 -20.88 18.19 4.42
C LYS A 19 -19.94 19.15 3.66
N VAL A 20 -20.38 20.38 3.47
CA VAL A 20 -19.61 21.44 2.86
C VAL A 20 -19.15 22.40 3.95
N TYR A 21 -17.88 22.77 3.89
CA TYR A 21 -17.24 23.71 4.79
C TYR A 21 -16.85 24.95 3.99
N LEU A 22 -17.43 26.09 4.35
CA LEU A 22 -17.19 27.38 3.68
C LEU A 22 -16.54 28.34 4.66
N SER A 23 -15.34 28.83 4.34
CA SER A 23 -14.56 29.72 5.22
C SER A 23 -15.32 30.98 5.58
N SER A 24 -15.34 31.35 6.86
CA SER A 24 -15.92 32.62 7.34
C SER A 24 -15.21 33.87 6.76
N ASN A 25 -13.98 33.71 6.24
CA ASN A 25 -13.28 34.76 5.52
C ASN A 25 -13.75 34.93 4.04
N TYR A 26 -14.59 34.02 3.55
CA TYR A 26 -15.14 34.06 2.21
C TYR A 26 -16.64 34.28 2.30
N TYR A 27 -17.12 35.48 1.92
CA TYR A 27 -18.52 35.90 2.04
C TYR A 27 -19.18 35.58 3.42
N ASN A 28 -18.40 35.74 4.50
CA ASN A 28 -18.82 35.41 5.87
C ASN A 28 -19.25 33.95 6.03
N GLY A 29 -18.73 33.05 5.21
CA GLY A 29 -19.12 31.63 5.20
C GLY A 29 -20.56 31.39 4.71
N ILE A 30 -21.18 32.35 4.00
CA ILE A 30 -22.58 32.23 3.61
C ILE A 30 -22.70 31.95 2.11
N SER A 31 -23.38 30.86 1.79
CA SER A 31 -23.83 30.56 0.43
C SER A 31 -25.30 30.19 0.43
N SER A 32 -26.10 30.81 -0.47
CA SER A 32 -27.54 30.56 -0.55
C SER A 32 -27.91 29.27 -1.27
N LYS A 33 -26.95 28.64 -1.94
CA LYS A 33 -27.14 27.40 -2.71
C LYS A 33 -25.79 26.76 -3.02
N PHE A 34 -25.83 25.46 -3.25
CA PHE A 34 -24.72 24.70 -3.76
C PHE A 34 -25.16 23.88 -4.97
N TYR A 35 -24.19 23.55 -5.81
CA TYR A 35 -24.39 22.66 -6.94
C TYR A 35 -23.43 21.51 -6.81
N ILE A 36 -23.90 20.27 -7.05
CA ILE A 36 -23.04 19.13 -7.26
C ILE A 36 -23.08 18.73 -8.73
N LYS A 37 -21.93 18.47 -9.30
CA LYS A 37 -21.77 18.04 -10.69
C LYS A 37 -20.89 16.82 -10.76
N GLU A 38 -21.32 15.79 -11.46
CA GLU A 38 -20.41 14.73 -11.91
C GLU A 38 -19.45 15.31 -12.96
N LEU A 39 -18.15 15.04 -12.83
CA LEU A 39 -17.11 15.72 -13.62
C LEU A 39 -17.29 15.54 -15.14
N HIS A 40 -17.73 14.36 -15.58
CA HIS A 40 -17.95 14.05 -17.00
C HIS A 40 -19.39 14.29 -17.48
N SER A 41 -20.25 14.79 -16.60
CA SER A 41 -21.62 15.15 -16.93
C SER A 41 -21.72 16.64 -17.26
N ASN A 42 -22.66 17.00 -18.15
CA ASN A 42 -23.04 18.39 -18.37
C ASN A 42 -24.14 18.88 -17.41
N GLN A 43 -24.66 17.98 -16.55
CA GLN A 43 -25.74 18.31 -15.62
C GLN A 43 -25.20 18.61 -14.23
N SER A 44 -25.69 19.71 -13.64
CA SER A 44 -25.47 20.08 -12.25
C SER A 44 -26.78 19.94 -11.49
N THR A 45 -26.73 19.35 -10.31
CA THR A 45 -27.87 19.24 -9.41
C THR A 45 -27.78 20.35 -8.37
N LEU A 46 -28.87 21.10 -8.20
CA LEU A 46 -28.99 22.11 -7.15
C LEU A 46 -29.19 21.39 -5.81
N LEU A 47 -28.39 21.73 -4.82
CA LEU A 47 -28.49 21.29 -3.45
C LEU A 47 -28.93 22.47 -2.59
N GLN A 48 -29.92 22.24 -1.73
CA GLN A 48 -30.38 23.22 -0.76
C GLN A 48 -30.05 22.71 0.64
N GLY A 49 -29.62 23.60 1.48
CA GLY A 49 -29.32 23.35 2.88
C GLY A 49 -29.01 24.63 3.60
N ASP A 50 -29.34 24.68 4.86
CA ASP A 50 -29.04 25.81 5.72
C ASP A 50 -27.66 25.64 6.37
N ALA A 51 -27.05 26.75 6.75
CA ALA A 51 -25.84 26.72 7.57
C ALA A 51 -26.18 26.09 8.93
N HIS A 52 -25.44 25.06 9.30
CA HIS A 52 -25.67 24.32 10.53
C HIS A 52 -24.89 24.89 11.71
N ASP A 53 -23.56 24.88 11.61
CA ASP A 53 -22.66 25.23 12.69
C ASP A 53 -21.47 26.04 12.18
N GLU A 54 -20.72 26.63 13.10
CA GLU A 54 -19.42 27.19 12.83
C GLU A 54 -18.34 26.31 13.50
N GLU A 55 -17.43 25.79 12.68
CA GLU A 55 -16.40 24.86 13.10
C GLU A 55 -15.04 25.33 12.56
N ASN A 56 -14.09 25.64 13.44
CA ASN A 56 -12.73 26.06 13.09
C ASN A 56 -12.63 27.21 12.06
N GLY A 57 -13.57 28.18 12.11
CA GLY A 57 -13.61 29.31 11.19
C GLY A 57 -14.28 28.99 9.85
N PHE A 58 -15.02 27.89 9.77
CA PHE A 58 -15.86 27.49 8.64
C PHE A 58 -17.31 27.38 9.06
N LYS A 59 -18.22 27.91 8.26
CA LYS A 59 -19.62 27.52 8.35
C LYS A 59 -19.85 26.22 7.62
N THR A 60 -20.62 25.34 8.22
CA THR A 60 -20.87 24.01 7.69
C THR A 60 -22.29 23.87 7.16
N TYR A 61 -22.42 23.12 6.08
CA TYR A 61 -23.70 22.85 5.40
C TYR A 61 -23.85 21.35 5.23
N LEU A 62 -24.94 20.79 5.71
CA LEU A 62 -25.31 19.39 5.48
C LEU A 62 -26.28 19.33 4.31
N LEU A 63 -25.90 18.63 3.24
CA LEU A 63 -26.63 18.63 1.98
C LEU A 63 -26.95 17.22 1.54
N HIS A 64 -28.19 16.96 1.15
CA HIS A 64 -28.66 15.65 0.72
C HIS A 64 -28.40 15.45 -0.77
N THR A 65 -27.68 14.38 -1.11
CA THR A 65 -27.41 13.95 -2.49
C THR A 65 -26.93 12.51 -2.51
N LYS A 66 -27.28 11.75 -3.55
CA LYS A 66 -26.78 10.38 -3.73
C LYS A 66 -25.37 10.38 -4.26
N ILE A 67 -24.52 9.55 -3.64
CA ILE A 67 -23.11 9.38 -4.00
C ILE A 67 -22.91 7.96 -4.55
N GLU A 68 -22.27 7.89 -5.72
CA GLU A 68 -21.81 6.65 -6.36
C GLU A 68 -20.28 6.71 -6.48
N LEU A 69 -19.57 5.69 -5.99
CA LEU A 69 -18.10 5.71 -5.95
C LEU A 69 -17.44 5.64 -7.33
N GLU A 70 -18.21 5.24 -8.35
CA GLU A 70 -17.77 5.20 -9.76
C GLU A 70 -17.66 6.57 -10.41
N LYS A 71 -18.13 7.63 -9.73
CA LYS A 71 -18.24 8.98 -10.28
C LYS A 71 -17.35 9.95 -9.53
N ARG A 72 -16.87 10.96 -10.27
CA ARG A 72 -16.15 12.10 -9.70
C ARG A 72 -17.08 13.29 -9.54
N TYR A 73 -17.01 13.94 -8.39
CA TYR A 73 -17.90 15.02 -8.06
C TYR A 73 -17.16 16.32 -7.78
N VAL A 74 -17.72 17.41 -8.30
CA VAL A 74 -17.32 18.79 -8.00
C VAL A 74 -18.50 19.49 -7.34
N VAL A 75 -18.24 20.13 -6.21
CA VAL A 75 -19.20 20.99 -5.51
C VAL A 75 -18.89 22.44 -5.83
N THR A 76 -19.92 23.22 -6.13
CA THR A 76 -19.81 24.64 -6.47
C THR A 76 -20.77 25.45 -5.59
N ASP A 77 -20.30 26.54 -5.02
CA ASP A 77 -21.14 27.45 -4.23
C ASP A 77 -21.92 28.46 -5.10
N ALA A 78 -22.70 29.33 -4.47
CA ALA A 78 -23.49 30.38 -5.16
C ALA A 78 -22.64 31.38 -5.92
N TYR A 79 -21.35 31.53 -5.58
CA TYR A 79 -20.45 32.54 -6.14
C TYR A 79 -19.47 31.95 -7.15
N GLY A 80 -19.57 30.64 -7.43
CA GLY A 80 -18.75 29.95 -8.42
C GLY A 80 -17.44 29.35 -7.87
N LEU A 81 -17.23 29.37 -6.55
CA LEU A 81 -16.11 28.66 -5.95
C LEU A 81 -16.35 27.14 -6.02
N THR A 82 -15.33 26.38 -6.41
CA THR A 82 -15.43 24.94 -6.62
C THR A 82 -14.43 24.17 -5.77
N CYS A 83 -14.81 22.97 -5.33
CA CYS A 83 -13.91 21.98 -4.77
C CYS A 83 -14.31 20.56 -5.20
N PHE A 84 -13.37 19.62 -5.16
CA PHE A 84 -13.72 18.21 -5.27
C PHE A 84 -14.36 17.71 -3.98
N LEU A 85 -15.28 16.74 -4.12
CA LEU A 85 -15.88 16.06 -2.98
C LEU A 85 -14.92 14.95 -2.48
N ASP A 86 -14.50 15.02 -1.24
CA ASP A 86 -13.75 13.94 -0.62
C ASP A 86 -14.68 12.79 -0.21
N LEU A 87 -14.44 11.61 -0.76
CA LEU A 87 -15.21 10.39 -0.49
C LEU A 87 -14.54 9.51 0.59
N SER A 88 -13.34 9.86 1.05
CA SER A 88 -12.58 9.03 2.00
C SER A 88 -13.34 8.73 3.30
N PRO A 89 -14.13 9.65 3.89
CA PRO A 89 -14.84 9.35 5.12
C PRO A 89 -15.88 8.24 5.01
N LEU A 90 -16.37 7.95 3.79
CA LEU A 90 -17.29 6.83 3.56
C LEU A 90 -16.70 5.48 3.97
N THR A 91 -15.37 5.32 3.88
CA THR A 91 -14.67 4.08 4.26
C THR A 91 -14.79 3.74 5.75
N LEU A 92 -15.23 4.68 6.57
CA LEU A 92 -15.45 4.50 8.01
C LEU A 92 -16.91 4.15 8.35
N THR A 93 -17.76 4.00 7.33
CA THR A 93 -19.18 3.71 7.53
C THR A 93 -19.46 2.21 7.42
N GLU A 94 -20.41 1.72 8.24
CA GLU A 94 -20.89 0.33 8.17
C GLU A 94 -21.48 0.00 6.79
N GLU A 95 -22.15 0.97 6.16
CA GLU A 95 -22.71 0.81 4.82
C GLU A 95 -21.64 0.57 3.76
N PHE A 96 -20.48 1.22 3.89
CA PHE A 96 -19.33 0.95 3.00
C PHE A 96 -18.83 -0.48 3.16
N ASP A 97 -18.66 -0.96 4.37
CA ASP A 97 -18.25 -2.33 4.63
C ASP A 97 -19.26 -3.34 4.06
N GLN A 98 -20.55 -3.13 4.26
CA GLN A 98 -21.59 -4.00 3.71
C GLN A 98 -21.54 -4.06 2.17
N ARG A 99 -21.27 -2.93 1.50
CA ARG A 99 -21.29 -2.83 0.03
C ARG A 99 -19.98 -3.31 -0.61
N TYR A 100 -18.85 -3.04 0.03
CA TYR A 100 -17.52 -3.15 -0.61
C TYR A 100 -16.57 -4.14 0.06
N TYR A 101 -16.95 -4.76 1.19
CA TYR A 101 -16.15 -5.81 1.79
C TYR A 101 -15.87 -6.93 0.78
N TYR A 102 -14.57 -7.23 0.60
CA TYR A 102 -14.09 -8.27 -0.30
C TYR A 102 -13.27 -9.30 0.47
N ASP A 103 -13.68 -10.56 0.42
CA ASP A 103 -13.10 -11.70 1.11
C ASP A 103 -12.41 -12.71 0.18
N GLY A 104 -12.22 -12.33 -1.10
CA GLY A 104 -11.51 -13.17 -2.07
C GLY A 104 -10.01 -13.24 -1.79
N ASP A 105 -9.41 -14.40 -2.05
CA ASP A 105 -7.97 -14.68 -1.91
C ASP A 105 -7.19 -14.49 -3.23
N ASP A 106 -7.77 -13.75 -4.18
CA ASP A 106 -7.30 -13.63 -5.55
C ASP A 106 -6.88 -12.19 -5.95
N LEU A 107 -6.55 -11.34 -4.96
CA LEU A 107 -5.94 -10.03 -5.21
C LEU A 107 -4.45 -10.17 -5.54
N GLY A 108 -3.90 -9.18 -6.25
CA GLY A 108 -2.51 -9.20 -6.71
C GLY A 108 -2.33 -9.70 -8.13
N SER A 109 -1.14 -10.18 -8.47
CA SER A 109 -0.81 -10.70 -9.79
C SER A 109 -0.74 -12.23 -9.80
N HIS A 110 -1.63 -12.88 -10.56
CA HIS A 110 -1.69 -14.33 -10.72
C HIS A 110 -1.08 -14.74 -12.05
N TYR A 111 0.17 -15.16 -11.99
CA TYR A 111 0.98 -15.48 -13.16
C TYR A 111 0.77 -16.91 -13.66
N SER A 112 0.79 -17.05 -14.99
CA SER A 112 1.07 -18.27 -15.72
C SER A 112 1.86 -17.95 -16.99
N LYS A 113 2.54 -18.93 -17.60
CA LYS A 113 3.28 -18.74 -18.87
C LYS A 113 2.44 -18.17 -20.02
N HIS A 114 1.13 -18.34 -19.98
CA HIS A 114 0.24 -17.93 -21.07
C HIS A 114 -0.53 -16.65 -20.78
N SER A 115 -0.68 -16.31 -19.52
CA SER A 115 -1.38 -15.09 -19.11
C SER A 115 -1.14 -14.76 -17.65
N THR A 116 -1.25 -13.49 -17.33
CA THR A 116 -1.29 -12.99 -15.94
C THR A 116 -2.60 -12.25 -15.71
N ILE A 117 -3.24 -12.53 -14.58
CA ILE A 117 -4.42 -11.79 -14.11
C ILE A 117 -3.96 -10.86 -13.02
N PHE A 118 -4.31 -9.59 -13.13
CA PHE A 118 -4.06 -8.57 -12.13
C PHE A 118 -5.38 -8.18 -11.50
N LYS A 119 -5.42 -8.13 -10.17
CA LYS A 119 -6.59 -7.70 -9.40
C LYS A 119 -6.17 -6.79 -8.27
N VAL A 120 -6.90 -5.69 -8.10
CA VAL A 120 -6.72 -4.76 -6.98
C VAL A 120 -8.07 -4.32 -6.44
N TRP A 121 -8.24 -4.32 -5.13
CA TRP A 121 -9.40 -3.77 -4.47
C TRP A 121 -9.18 -2.28 -4.21
N SER A 122 -10.00 -1.44 -4.84
CA SER A 122 -9.88 0.01 -4.76
C SER A 122 -11.24 0.68 -4.98
N PRO A 123 -12.19 0.51 -4.06
CA PRO A 123 -13.59 0.90 -4.24
C PRO A 123 -13.80 2.40 -4.45
N LEU A 124 -12.93 3.28 -3.90
CA LEU A 124 -13.00 4.72 -4.10
C LEU A 124 -12.47 5.17 -5.48
N SER A 125 -11.87 4.26 -6.25
CA SER A 125 -11.30 4.61 -7.55
C SER A 125 -12.36 4.65 -8.63
N THR A 126 -12.31 5.67 -9.46
CA THR A 126 -13.16 5.79 -10.65
C THR A 126 -12.55 5.09 -11.85
N SER A 127 -11.21 5.04 -11.92
CA SER A 127 -10.49 4.27 -12.92
C SER A 127 -9.16 3.73 -12.36
N VAL A 128 -8.74 2.60 -12.90
CA VAL A 128 -7.42 2.00 -12.63
C VAL A 128 -6.81 1.57 -13.96
N ILE A 129 -5.56 1.96 -14.18
CA ILE A 129 -4.75 1.56 -15.34
C ILE A 129 -3.57 0.73 -14.83
N LEU A 130 -3.41 -0.46 -15.35
CA LEU A 130 -2.22 -1.28 -15.18
C LEU A 130 -1.13 -0.78 -16.13
N LYS A 131 0.02 -0.38 -15.59
CA LYS A 131 1.20 0.02 -16.35
C LYS A 131 2.26 -1.07 -16.20
N LEU A 132 2.54 -1.78 -17.30
CA LEU A 132 3.57 -2.82 -17.39
C LEU A 132 4.86 -2.24 -17.99
N LYS A 133 6.02 -2.67 -17.48
CA LYS A 133 7.32 -2.25 -17.98
C LYS A 133 8.31 -3.42 -18.03
N LYS A 134 9.05 -3.54 -19.16
CA LYS A 134 10.23 -4.41 -19.27
C LYS A 134 11.28 -3.70 -20.13
N GLY A 135 12.41 -3.33 -19.53
CA GLY A 135 13.40 -2.46 -20.20
C GLY A 135 12.78 -1.10 -20.55
N SER A 136 12.83 -0.73 -21.83
CA SER A 136 12.22 0.49 -22.38
C SER A 136 10.77 0.30 -22.84
N ASP A 137 10.28 -0.95 -22.93
CA ASP A 137 8.88 -1.24 -23.33
C ASP A 137 7.93 -0.90 -22.16
N VAL A 138 6.96 -0.04 -22.43
CA VAL A 138 5.90 0.38 -21.50
C VAL A 138 4.56 0.15 -22.16
N GLN A 139 3.68 -0.57 -21.49
CA GLN A 139 2.33 -0.91 -21.96
C GLN A 139 1.31 -0.51 -20.90
N LEU A 140 0.18 0.08 -21.34
CA LEU A 140 -0.91 0.51 -20.48
C LEU A 140 -2.16 -0.31 -20.80
N TYR A 141 -2.84 -0.79 -19.75
CA TYR A 141 -4.07 -1.56 -19.86
C TYR A 141 -5.12 -0.98 -18.91
N SER A 142 -6.24 -0.53 -19.45
CA SER A 142 -7.39 -0.16 -18.61
C SER A 142 -7.90 -1.41 -17.89
N MET A 143 -8.13 -1.29 -16.59
CA MET A 143 -8.69 -2.37 -15.80
C MET A 143 -10.21 -2.25 -15.74
N THR A 144 -10.89 -3.38 -15.71
CA THR A 144 -12.35 -3.43 -15.58
C THR A 144 -12.74 -3.40 -14.12
N ARG A 145 -13.63 -2.46 -13.75
CA ARG A 145 -14.26 -2.45 -12.43
C ARG A 145 -15.27 -3.58 -12.35
N ASN A 146 -15.17 -4.41 -11.32
CA ASN A 146 -16.08 -5.49 -10.99
C ASN A 146 -16.83 -5.15 -9.70
N ASP A 147 -17.64 -6.11 -9.24
CA ASP A 147 -18.36 -5.98 -7.97
C ASP A 147 -17.42 -5.65 -6.80
N LYS A 148 -17.98 -5.04 -5.78
CA LYS A 148 -17.29 -4.66 -4.53
C LYS A 148 -16.05 -3.75 -4.72
N GLY A 149 -15.94 -3.08 -5.86
CA GLY A 149 -14.83 -2.16 -6.15
C GLY A 149 -13.50 -2.84 -6.48
N VAL A 150 -13.52 -4.10 -6.90
CA VAL A 150 -12.34 -4.82 -7.40
C VAL A 150 -12.11 -4.48 -8.86
N PHE A 151 -10.91 -4.05 -9.20
CA PHE A 151 -10.48 -3.87 -10.60
C PHE A 151 -9.67 -5.06 -11.08
N SER A 152 -9.92 -5.51 -12.30
CA SER A 152 -9.18 -6.63 -12.87
C SER A 152 -8.77 -6.41 -14.32
N CYS A 153 -7.64 -7.02 -14.70
CA CYS A 153 -7.15 -7.07 -16.07
C CYS A 153 -6.45 -8.40 -16.33
N LYS A 154 -6.70 -9.01 -17.50
CA LYS A 154 -6.00 -10.22 -17.94
C LYS A 154 -5.15 -9.92 -19.17
N VAL A 155 -3.84 -10.09 -19.05
CA VAL A 155 -2.88 -9.94 -20.16
C VAL A 155 -2.43 -11.31 -20.65
N LYS A 156 -2.69 -11.62 -21.92
CA LYS A 156 -2.35 -12.91 -22.56
C LYS A 156 -0.90 -12.88 -23.06
N LYS A 157 0.05 -13.02 -22.15
CA LYS A 157 1.50 -12.99 -22.43
C LYS A 157 2.25 -13.61 -21.26
N ASP A 158 3.46 -14.13 -21.51
CA ASP A 158 4.42 -14.47 -20.48
C ASP A 158 5.01 -13.16 -19.89
N LEU A 159 4.62 -12.84 -18.67
CA LEU A 159 4.99 -11.60 -17.99
C LEU A 159 6.00 -11.81 -16.86
N GLU A 160 6.60 -12.98 -16.71
CA GLU A 160 7.60 -13.18 -15.67
C GLU A 160 8.72 -12.14 -15.73
N GLY A 161 8.99 -11.52 -14.59
CA GLY A 161 9.98 -10.46 -14.45
C GLY A 161 9.57 -9.10 -15.01
N TYR A 162 8.34 -8.93 -15.51
CA TYR A 162 7.82 -7.60 -15.82
C TYR A 162 7.58 -6.82 -14.52
N ARG A 163 7.92 -5.55 -14.55
CA ARG A 163 7.58 -4.58 -13.50
C ARG A 163 6.21 -4.00 -13.80
N TYR A 164 5.44 -3.71 -12.74
CA TYR A 164 4.15 -3.07 -12.91
C TYR A 164 3.80 -2.14 -11.75
N VAL A 165 2.95 -1.18 -12.06
CA VAL A 165 2.31 -0.29 -11.10
C VAL A 165 0.87 -0.06 -11.53
N TYR A 166 0.04 0.42 -10.60
CA TYR A 166 -1.29 0.92 -10.92
C TYR A 166 -1.28 2.44 -10.96
N ILE A 167 -1.91 3.01 -12.00
CA ILE A 167 -2.29 4.42 -12.04
C ILE A 167 -3.74 4.46 -11.61
N ILE A 168 -3.98 5.03 -10.43
CA ILE A 168 -5.27 5.04 -9.76
C ILE A 168 -5.82 6.45 -9.80
N GLU A 169 -7.02 6.61 -10.36
CA GLU A 169 -7.77 7.85 -10.32
C GLU A 169 -8.90 7.71 -9.30
N ASN A 170 -8.92 8.59 -8.31
CA ASN A 170 -10.03 8.75 -7.39
C ASN A 170 -10.65 10.16 -7.53
N ASN A 171 -11.61 10.51 -6.68
CA ASN A 171 -12.30 11.78 -6.82
C ASN A 171 -11.38 13.00 -6.72
N THR A 172 -10.33 12.93 -5.92
CA THR A 172 -9.46 14.10 -5.58
C THR A 172 -8.09 14.06 -6.24
N SER A 173 -7.60 12.89 -6.68
CA SER A 173 -6.22 12.75 -7.15
C SER A 173 -6.06 11.64 -8.19
N ILE A 174 -4.91 11.69 -8.87
CA ILE A 174 -4.39 10.59 -9.69
C ILE A 174 -3.02 10.24 -9.12
N ILE A 175 -2.82 8.98 -8.77
CA ILE A 175 -1.57 8.49 -8.18
C ILE A 175 -1.04 7.29 -8.94
N GLU A 176 0.28 7.15 -9.00
CA GLU A 176 0.96 5.93 -9.45
C GLU A 176 1.48 5.20 -8.20
N THR A 177 1.14 3.93 -8.03
CA THR A 177 1.48 3.16 -6.83
C THR A 177 1.78 1.70 -7.15
N CYS A 178 2.57 1.06 -6.29
CA CYS A 178 2.74 -0.39 -6.29
C CYS A 178 1.43 -1.10 -5.93
N ASP A 179 1.36 -2.37 -6.31
CA ASP A 179 0.28 -3.26 -5.91
C ASP A 179 0.43 -3.59 -4.42
N PRO A 180 -0.56 -3.28 -3.57
CA PRO A 180 -0.52 -3.63 -2.15
C PRO A 180 -0.49 -5.15 -1.89
N TYR A 181 -0.85 -5.96 -2.90
CA TYR A 181 -0.85 -7.42 -2.84
C TYR A 181 0.30 -8.05 -3.63
N ALA A 182 1.32 -7.25 -3.99
CA ALA A 182 2.49 -7.76 -4.71
C ALA A 182 3.27 -8.77 -3.87
N TYR A 183 3.75 -9.85 -4.49
CA TYR A 183 4.67 -10.80 -3.86
C TYR A 183 6.13 -10.33 -3.91
N ALA A 184 6.45 -9.39 -4.79
CA ALA A 184 7.78 -8.84 -4.94
C ALA A 184 7.72 -7.40 -5.47
N SER A 185 8.68 -6.59 -5.05
CA SER A 185 8.88 -5.21 -5.49
C SER A 185 10.33 -4.96 -5.91
N THR A 186 10.57 -3.87 -6.61
CA THR A 186 11.92 -3.35 -6.86
C THR A 186 12.39 -2.51 -5.68
N SER A 187 13.68 -2.20 -5.62
CA SER A 187 14.25 -1.32 -4.60
C SER A 187 13.36 -0.10 -4.34
N ASN A 188 13.14 0.18 -3.06
CA ASN A 188 12.37 1.31 -2.57
C ASN A 188 10.92 1.31 -3.11
N MET A 189 10.31 0.15 -3.33
CA MET A 189 8.94 -0.02 -3.81
C MET A 189 8.61 0.81 -5.07
N LYS A 190 9.56 1.04 -5.96
CA LYS A 190 9.32 1.80 -7.19
C LYS A 190 8.38 1.10 -8.16
N SER A 191 8.29 -0.23 -8.09
CA SER A 191 7.37 -1.05 -8.89
C SER A 191 7.20 -2.42 -8.27
N SER A 192 6.04 -3.02 -8.44
CA SER A 192 5.81 -4.44 -8.20
C SER A 192 6.42 -5.28 -9.32
N ILE A 193 6.70 -6.57 -9.07
CA ILE A 193 7.29 -7.49 -10.04
C ILE A 193 6.39 -8.72 -10.19
N VAL A 194 6.13 -9.13 -11.42
CA VAL A 194 5.43 -10.39 -11.71
C VAL A 194 6.37 -11.57 -11.50
N VAL A 195 6.02 -12.48 -10.61
CA VAL A 195 6.84 -13.64 -10.23
C VAL A 195 6.10 -14.96 -10.47
N ASP A 196 6.85 -16.01 -10.79
CA ASP A 196 6.34 -17.38 -10.82
C ASP A 196 6.50 -18.01 -9.42
N LEU A 197 5.44 -17.98 -8.62
CA LEU A 197 5.46 -18.53 -7.25
C LEU A 197 5.86 -20.02 -7.18
N LYS A 198 5.64 -20.78 -8.27
CA LYS A 198 6.06 -22.19 -8.32
C LYS A 198 7.57 -22.36 -8.20
N LYS A 199 8.35 -21.36 -8.59
CA LYS A 199 9.81 -21.37 -8.43
C LYS A 199 10.26 -21.20 -6.98
N LEU A 200 9.37 -20.72 -6.10
CA LEU A 200 9.62 -20.53 -4.67
C LEU A 200 9.15 -21.74 -3.85
N GLU A 201 8.39 -22.66 -4.45
CA GLU A 201 7.92 -23.85 -3.75
C GLU A 201 9.11 -24.70 -3.28
N ARG A 202 9.19 -24.97 -1.97
CA ARG A 202 10.19 -25.81 -1.36
C ARG A 202 9.53 -26.98 -0.64
N LYS A 203 10.23 -28.12 -0.57
CA LYS A 203 9.78 -29.24 0.26
C LYS A 203 9.69 -28.78 1.71
N LYS A 204 8.54 -29.00 2.33
CA LYS A 204 8.37 -28.76 3.77
C LYS A 204 9.28 -29.75 4.51
N SER A 205 10.20 -29.27 5.34
CA SER A 205 10.91 -30.08 6.31
C SER A 205 10.02 -30.29 7.54
N SER A 206 10.03 -31.47 8.10
CA SER A 206 9.41 -31.69 9.41
C SER A 206 10.26 -30.99 10.47
N LEU A 207 9.65 -30.10 11.22
CA LEU A 207 10.29 -29.51 12.40
C LEU A 207 10.10 -30.45 13.59
N PRO A 208 11.07 -30.54 14.52
CA PRO A 208 10.89 -31.25 15.78
C PRO A 208 9.71 -30.68 16.54
N LEU A 209 8.80 -31.52 17.00
CA LEU A 209 7.69 -31.09 17.84
C LEU A 209 8.19 -30.89 19.28
N LEU A 210 7.89 -29.73 19.85
CA LEU A 210 8.06 -29.52 21.28
C LEU A 210 7.04 -30.38 22.06
N LYS A 211 7.44 -30.94 23.19
CA LYS A 211 6.51 -31.70 24.08
C LYS A 211 5.52 -30.76 24.73
N HIS A 212 5.98 -29.60 25.15
CA HIS A 212 5.18 -28.55 25.77
C HIS A 212 5.53 -27.18 25.15
N SER A 213 4.59 -26.24 25.11
CA SER A 213 4.85 -24.87 24.64
C SER A 213 5.91 -24.15 25.49
N THR A 214 6.02 -24.52 26.76
CA THR A 214 7.03 -24.03 27.71
C THR A 214 8.44 -24.48 27.43
N ASP A 215 8.63 -25.46 26.53
CA ASP A 215 9.96 -25.93 26.12
C ASP A 215 10.56 -24.99 25.03
N ALA A 216 9.80 -24.02 24.56
CA ALA A 216 10.26 -23.05 23.59
C ALA A 216 11.25 -22.06 24.22
N ILE A 217 12.43 -21.94 23.60
CA ILE A 217 13.41 -20.88 23.88
C ILE A 217 13.43 -19.98 22.67
N ILE A 218 12.88 -18.78 22.82
CA ILE A 218 12.68 -17.81 21.73
C ILE A 218 13.77 -16.75 21.83
N TYR A 219 14.45 -16.49 20.73
CA TYR A 219 15.44 -15.42 20.60
C TYR A 219 14.97 -14.43 19.54
N GLU A 220 14.67 -13.20 19.94
CA GLU A 220 14.29 -12.12 19.01
C GLU A 220 15.54 -11.39 18.52
N LEU A 221 15.61 -11.14 17.19
CA LEU A 221 16.72 -10.42 16.58
C LEU A 221 16.32 -9.72 15.28
N GLY A 222 17.06 -8.64 14.95
CA GLY A 222 16.99 -7.98 13.64
C GLY A 222 17.91 -8.65 12.62
N VAL A 223 17.46 -8.77 11.38
CA VAL A 223 18.23 -9.38 10.28
C VAL A 223 19.57 -8.67 10.08
N ARG A 224 19.56 -7.33 10.08
CA ARG A 224 20.78 -6.52 9.94
C ARG A 224 21.74 -6.76 11.09
N ASP A 225 21.25 -6.64 12.33
CA ASP A 225 22.06 -6.66 13.54
C ASP A 225 22.71 -8.03 13.80
N PHE A 226 22.04 -9.09 13.32
CA PHE A 226 22.55 -10.45 13.45
C PHE A 226 23.94 -10.66 12.84
N SER A 227 24.30 -9.91 11.80
CA SER A 227 25.51 -10.20 11.02
C SER A 227 26.33 -8.97 10.60
N VAL A 228 25.88 -7.74 10.93
CA VAL A 228 26.52 -6.50 10.43
C VAL A 228 27.85 -6.17 11.12
N ASP A 229 28.15 -6.82 12.25
CA ASP A 229 29.38 -6.54 13.02
C ASP A 229 30.62 -6.61 12.15
N ALA A 230 31.47 -5.58 12.25
CA ALA A 230 32.71 -5.44 11.49
C ALA A 230 33.70 -6.56 11.77
N TYR A 231 33.74 -7.06 13.01
CA TYR A 231 34.66 -8.14 13.45
C TYR A 231 34.12 -9.56 13.17
N GLY A 232 32.84 -9.68 12.80
CA GLY A 232 32.25 -10.93 12.36
C GLY A 232 32.77 -11.39 11.00
N LYS A 233 32.96 -12.70 10.81
CA LYS A 233 33.48 -13.31 9.56
C LYS A 233 32.38 -13.72 8.59
N LEU A 234 31.10 -13.42 8.89
CA LEU A 234 29.98 -13.68 7.98
C LEU A 234 30.14 -12.86 6.69
N ARG A 235 29.92 -13.51 5.54
CA ARG A 235 30.07 -12.89 4.22
C ARG A 235 28.90 -12.02 3.84
N HIS A 236 27.68 -12.45 4.17
CA HIS A 236 26.45 -11.76 3.81
C HIS A 236 25.97 -10.87 4.96
N LYS A 237 26.80 -9.90 5.35
CA LYS A 237 26.53 -8.99 6.47
C LYS A 237 25.22 -8.23 6.26
N GLY A 238 24.35 -8.24 7.28
CA GLY A 238 23.06 -7.58 7.26
C GLY A 238 22.02 -8.22 6.32
N LYS A 239 22.23 -9.43 5.85
CA LYS A 239 21.39 -10.11 4.85
C LYS A 239 20.79 -11.41 5.36
N PHE A 240 19.65 -11.82 4.80
CA PHE A 240 19.05 -13.13 5.11
C PHE A 240 20.01 -14.29 4.90
N LEU A 241 20.88 -14.24 3.92
CA LEU A 241 21.82 -15.32 3.65
C LEU A 241 22.81 -15.55 4.79
N ALA A 242 23.02 -14.59 5.68
CA ALA A 242 23.85 -14.80 6.88
C ALA A 242 23.32 -15.91 7.79
N PHE A 243 22.02 -16.16 7.80
CA PHE A 243 21.40 -17.25 8.56
C PHE A 243 21.70 -18.65 8.01
N CYS A 244 22.23 -18.72 6.79
CA CYS A 244 22.60 -19.97 6.13
C CYS A 244 24.12 -20.25 6.19
N GLU A 245 24.90 -19.36 6.82
CA GLU A 245 26.35 -19.51 6.94
C GLU A 245 26.72 -20.25 8.23
N GLU A 246 27.29 -21.43 8.10
CA GLU A 246 27.76 -22.27 9.21
C GLU A 246 29.28 -22.26 9.34
N GLY A 247 29.80 -22.66 10.49
CA GLY A 247 31.24 -22.76 10.80
C GLY A 247 31.87 -21.40 11.10
N ASN A 248 31.06 -20.37 11.45
CA ASN A 248 31.57 -19.04 11.71
C ASN A 248 32.03 -18.86 13.16
N VAL A 249 33.23 -18.29 13.30
CA VAL A 249 33.80 -17.90 14.57
C VAL A 249 34.35 -16.49 14.49
N THR A 250 34.32 -15.79 15.62
CA THR A 250 34.96 -14.47 15.76
C THR A 250 36.49 -14.57 15.64
N GLU A 251 37.18 -13.46 15.56
CA GLU A 251 38.66 -13.44 15.61
C GLU A 251 39.23 -14.08 16.88
N MET A 252 38.48 -14.01 17.98
CA MET A 252 38.86 -14.62 19.28
C MET A 252 38.47 -16.08 19.40
N GLY A 253 37.88 -16.70 18.37
CA GLY A 253 37.51 -18.12 18.33
C GLY A 253 36.12 -18.44 18.92
N TYR A 254 35.30 -17.45 19.26
CA TYR A 254 33.93 -17.71 19.76
C TYR A 254 33.00 -17.97 18.58
N LEU A 255 32.00 -18.85 18.78
CA LEU A 255 30.94 -19.09 17.80
C LEU A 255 30.17 -17.79 17.47
N SER A 256 29.78 -17.64 16.24
CA SER A 256 28.97 -16.50 15.77
C SER A 256 27.94 -16.94 14.74
N GLY A 257 26.95 -16.09 14.48
CA GLY A 257 25.88 -16.40 13.53
C GLY A 257 24.99 -17.55 14.02
N ILE A 258 24.57 -18.40 13.07
CA ILE A 258 23.65 -19.51 13.36
C ILE A 258 24.26 -20.54 14.35
N ASP A 259 25.56 -20.71 14.32
CA ASP A 259 26.25 -21.65 15.22
C ASP A 259 26.19 -21.20 16.69
N TYR A 260 26.25 -19.89 16.94
CA TYR A 260 26.03 -19.34 18.27
C TYR A 260 24.59 -19.57 18.76
N LEU A 261 23.59 -19.39 17.92
CA LEU A 261 22.19 -19.65 18.28
C LEU A 261 21.95 -21.14 18.58
N LYS A 262 22.60 -22.05 17.84
CA LYS A 262 22.55 -23.49 18.10
C LYS A 262 23.20 -23.84 19.43
N ASP A 263 24.34 -23.24 19.75
CA ASP A 263 25.09 -23.50 21.00
C ASP A 263 24.30 -23.02 22.24
N LEU A 264 23.56 -21.89 22.09
CA LEU A 264 22.64 -21.40 23.12
C LEU A 264 21.41 -22.30 23.34
N GLY A 265 21.18 -23.30 22.49
CA GLY A 265 20.00 -24.17 22.57
C GLY A 265 18.68 -23.47 22.17
N ILE A 266 18.74 -22.42 21.34
CA ILE A 266 17.57 -21.72 20.85
C ILE A 266 16.71 -22.68 20.01
N THR A 267 15.41 -22.70 20.29
CA THR A 267 14.43 -23.49 19.53
C THR A 267 13.72 -22.68 18.45
N HIS A 268 13.54 -21.37 18.68
CA HIS A 268 12.84 -20.48 17.79
C HIS A 268 13.58 -19.14 17.67
N VAL A 269 13.72 -18.66 16.44
CA VAL A 269 14.16 -17.29 16.17
C VAL A 269 12.94 -16.49 15.77
N GLN A 270 12.68 -15.41 16.50
CA GLN A 270 11.69 -14.41 16.13
C GLN A 270 12.43 -13.27 15.41
N LEU A 271 12.17 -13.11 14.14
CA LEU A 271 12.72 -11.96 13.41
C LEU A 271 11.92 -10.69 13.73
N MET A 272 12.62 -9.58 13.98
CA MET A 272 12.03 -8.26 13.90
C MET A 272 11.44 -8.08 12.50
N PRO A 273 10.50 -7.13 12.27
CA PRO A 273 9.76 -7.05 11.01
C PRO A 273 10.67 -7.08 9.79
N ILE A 274 10.30 -7.92 8.83
CA ILE A 274 11.02 -8.15 7.58
C ILE A 274 10.26 -7.64 6.35
N ASN A 275 9.13 -6.99 6.58
CA ASN A 275 8.34 -6.36 5.54
C ASN A 275 9.07 -5.12 5.04
N ASP A 276 8.83 -4.78 3.78
CA ASP A 276 9.43 -3.62 3.10
C ASP A 276 9.02 -2.30 3.79
N PHE A 277 9.98 -1.54 4.29
CA PHE A 277 9.78 -0.27 5.01
C PHE A 277 10.40 0.90 4.24
N ALA A 278 9.86 2.12 4.40
CA ALA A 278 10.14 3.25 3.52
C ALA A 278 11.37 4.09 3.90
N THR A 279 11.88 3.96 5.12
CA THR A 279 12.85 4.94 5.68
C THR A 279 14.32 4.59 5.47
N VAL A 280 14.62 3.44 4.86
CA VAL A 280 15.99 3.07 4.45
C VAL A 280 16.02 3.00 2.94
N ASP A 281 17.02 3.64 2.32
CA ASP A 281 17.29 3.43 0.90
C ASP A 281 17.90 2.04 0.70
N GLU A 282 17.16 1.14 0.06
CA GLU A 282 17.62 -0.23 -0.19
C GLU A 282 18.86 -0.31 -1.09
N ASP A 283 19.11 0.72 -1.89
CA ASP A 283 20.32 0.84 -2.71
C ASP A 283 21.54 1.33 -1.87
N LEU A 284 21.29 1.90 -0.66
CA LEU A 284 22.28 2.38 0.32
C LEU A 284 21.98 1.85 1.74
N PRO A 285 21.91 0.51 1.92
CA PRO A 285 21.26 -0.12 3.08
C PRO A 285 21.96 0.11 4.43
N TYR A 286 23.14 0.69 4.44
CA TYR A 286 23.91 0.92 5.67
C TYR A 286 23.95 2.38 6.13
N GLU A 287 23.36 3.32 5.37
CA GLU A 287 23.36 4.74 5.73
C GLU A 287 22.39 5.07 6.87
N LEU A 288 21.23 4.42 6.90
CA LEU A 288 20.21 4.62 7.92
C LEU A 288 19.90 3.30 8.64
N TYR A 289 19.33 3.40 9.83
CA TYR A 289 18.89 2.26 10.62
C TYR A 289 17.38 2.29 10.82
N ASN A 290 16.74 1.14 10.66
CA ASN A 290 15.33 0.95 10.93
C ASN A 290 15.09 -0.43 11.56
N TRP A 291 14.18 -0.49 12.52
CA TRP A 291 13.75 -1.72 13.16
C TRP A 291 12.69 -2.49 12.36
N GLY A 292 12.10 -1.85 11.32
CA GLY A 292 11.09 -2.45 10.46
C GLY A 292 9.65 -2.28 10.94
N TYR A 293 9.38 -1.50 11.99
CA TYR A 293 8.04 -1.32 12.54
C TYR A 293 7.19 -0.23 11.83
N ASP A 294 7.64 0.25 10.68
CA ASP A 294 6.95 1.20 9.81
C ASP A 294 6.81 0.64 8.37
N PRO A 295 6.19 -0.54 8.20
CA PRO A 295 6.08 -1.16 6.89
C PRO A 295 5.29 -0.28 5.92
N ALA A 296 5.84 -0.08 4.75
CA ALA A 296 5.19 0.58 3.64
C ALA A 296 4.56 -0.43 2.67
N GLN A 297 5.08 -1.67 2.62
CA GLN A 297 4.52 -2.78 1.88
C GLN A 297 4.52 -4.06 2.72
N TYR A 298 3.34 -4.54 3.08
CA TYR A 298 3.18 -5.67 4.00
C TYR A 298 3.45 -7.05 3.38
N ASN A 299 3.35 -7.17 2.06
CA ASN A 299 3.40 -8.47 1.37
C ASN A 299 4.73 -8.71 0.65
N THR A 300 5.65 -7.77 0.67
CA THR A 300 6.99 -7.92 0.11
C THR A 300 8.05 -7.88 1.20
N THR A 301 9.16 -8.55 0.94
CA THR A 301 10.29 -8.61 1.86
C THR A 301 11.16 -7.36 1.71
N GLU A 302 11.72 -6.87 2.81
CA GLU A 302 12.65 -5.74 2.84
C GLU A 302 13.86 -5.99 1.93
N GLY A 303 14.09 -5.09 0.99
CA GLY A 303 15.13 -5.22 -0.02
C GLY A 303 16.54 -4.97 0.50
N SER A 304 16.70 -4.20 1.59
CA SER A 304 18.00 -4.01 2.22
C SER A 304 18.56 -5.31 2.83
N TYR A 305 17.69 -6.30 3.12
CA TYR A 305 18.09 -7.60 3.67
C TYR A 305 18.39 -8.67 2.62
N VAL A 306 18.21 -8.38 1.33
CA VAL A 306 18.50 -9.31 0.23
C VAL A 306 19.76 -8.91 -0.54
N THR A 307 20.33 -9.84 -1.32
CA THR A 307 21.52 -9.59 -2.11
C THR A 307 21.22 -8.96 -3.48
N LEU A 308 20.02 -9.19 -4.02
CA LEU A 308 19.57 -8.70 -5.31
C LEU A 308 18.14 -8.10 -5.19
N PRO A 309 18.02 -6.84 -4.71
CA PRO A 309 16.71 -6.28 -4.37
C PRO A 309 15.77 -6.09 -5.57
N ASN A 310 16.28 -6.19 -6.80
CA ASN A 310 15.52 -5.93 -8.02
C ASN A 310 15.21 -7.18 -8.86
N ASP A 311 15.51 -8.40 -8.40
CA ASP A 311 15.34 -9.61 -9.21
C ASP A 311 13.93 -10.27 -9.11
N GLY A 312 13.12 -9.84 -8.19
CA GLY A 312 11.76 -10.35 -7.97
C GLY A 312 11.67 -11.62 -7.13
N TYR A 313 12.76 -12.28 -6.82
CA TYR A 313 12.80 -13.51 -5.99
C TYR A 313 13.58 -13.28 -4.69
N ARG A 314 13.40 -12.12 -4.11
CA ARG A 314 14.01 -11.66 -2.87
C ARG A 314 13.36 -12.21 -1.60
#